data_54222f851ce9ed5edf01736b485f24ba
#
_entry.id   54222f851ce9ed5edf01736b485f24ba
#
_cell.length_a   1.000
_cell.length_b   1.000
_cell.length_c   1.000
_cell.angle_alpha   90.00
_cell.angle_beta   90.00
_cell.angle_gamma   90.00
#
_symmetry.space_group_name_H-M   'P 1'
#
loop_
_entity.id
_entity.type
_entity.pdbx_description
1 polymer ?
#
loop_
_entity_poly.entity_id
_entity_poly.type
_entity_poly.pdbx_seq_one_letter_code
_entity_poly.pdbx_strand_id
1 'polypeptide(L)'
;MNINIDLERLKKEELTPDEYCILHCTYKGVDYKEYFMVGDTCANLADKGYMRENPDLEGVYSLTGTGLALFEKPDDFIQFVEQFRNLFPKGVKSGNGTPIRGDKNGVIKKLTWFLMTYPEFSKRTILETTKLYVEQMRRNGYTYMTQADYFIQKAGGSKLASLCEDFDNKTAHVLSTGEKRI
;
A
#
# COMPACT_ATOMS: atom_id res chain seq x y z
N MET A 1 9.36 9.94 -22.09
CA MET A 1 8.28 9.90 -21.08
C MET A 1 7.50 11.21 -21.14
N ASN A 2 6.17 11.17 -21.22
CA ASN A 2 5.35 12.39 -21.19
C ASN A 2 4.70 12.50 -19.82
N ILE A 3 4.99 13.59 -19.09
CA ILE A 3 4.37 13.91 -17.81
C ILE A 3 3.36 15.02 -18.06
N ASN A 4 2.09 14.74 -17.80
CA ASN A 4 1.05 15.76 -17.88
C ASN A 4 0.95 16.46 -16.50
N ILE A 5 1.22 17.76 -16.48
CA ILE A 5 1.27 18.56 -15.26
C ILE A 5 0.00 19.42 -15.21
N ASP A 6 -0.78 19.23 -14.15
CA ASP A 6 -1.91 20.09 -13.81
C ASP A 6 -1.44 21.20 -12.85
N LEU A 7 -1.30 22.40 -13.38
CA LEU A 7 -0.79 23.56 -12.63
C LEU A 7 -1.72 24.00 -11.47
N GLU A 8 -3.04 23.85 -11.63
CA GLU A 8 -3.98 24.17 -10.55
C GLU A 8 -3.84 23.19 -9.39
N ARG A 9 -3.64 21.92 -9.72
CA ARG A 9 -3.36 20.88 -8.72
C ARG A 9 -2.04 21.13 -8.01
N LEU A 10 -0.97 21.46 -8.74
CA LEU A 10 0.31 21.79 -8.12
C LEU A 10 0.18 22.92 -7.13
N LYS A 11 -0.54 23.99 -7.50
CA LYS A 11 -0.77 25.14 -6.62
C LYS A 11 -1.57 24.74 -5.36
N LYS A 12 -2.57 23.86 -5.49
CA LYS A 12 -3.37 23.39 -4.37
C LYS A 12 -2.56 22.54 -3.38
N GLU A 13 -1.68 21.70 -3.90
CA GLU A 13 -0.83 20.78 -3.11
C GLU A 13 0.52 21.43 -2.71
N GLU A 14 0.71 22.73 -3.02
CA GLU A 14 1.93 23.49 -2.75
C GLU A 14 3.20 22.82 -3.29
N LEU A 15 3.09 22.21 -4.48
CA LEU A 15 4.18 21.52 -5.16
C LEU A 15 4.74 22.38 -6.30
N THR A 16 6.06 22.35 -6.47
CA THR A 16 6.72 22.83 -7.68
C THR A 16 6.62 21.80 -8.81
N PRO A 17 6.80 22.21 -10.08
CA PRO A 17 6.85 21.25 -11.20
C PRO A 17 7.94 20.19 -11.03
N ASP A 18 9.12 20.56 -10.51
CA ASP A 18 10.22 19.62 -10.29
C ASP A 18 9.90 18.60 -9.20
N GLU A 19 9.31 19.03 -8.08
CA GLU A 19 8.82 18.16 -7.02
C GLU A 19 7.80 17.16 -7.56
N TYR A 20 6.84 17.62 -8.38
CA TYR A 20 5.85 16.74 -9.00
C TYR A 20 6.49 15.73 -9.96
N CYS A 21 7.49 16.17 -10.77
CA CYS A 21 8.22 15.27 -11.66
C CYS A 21 8.96 14.17 -10.88
N ILE A 22 9.62 14.50 -9.79
CA ILE A 22 10.30 13.53 -8.93
C ILE A 22 9.30 12.53 -8.34
N LEU A 23 8.19 13.01 -7.79
CA LEU A 23 7.12 12.15 -7.28
C LEU A 23 6.57 11.24 -8.37
N HIS A 24 6.35 11.76 -9.60
CA HIS A 24 5.83 10.98 -10.71
C HIS A 24 6.84 9.90 -11.17
N CYS A 25 8.12 10.23 -11.26
CA CYS A 25 9.16 9.26 -11.58
C CYS A 25 9.24 8.15 -10.53
N THR A 26 9.21 8.52 -9.25
CA THR A 26 9.16 7.55 -8.15
C THR A 26 7.93 6.64 -8.24
N TYR A 27 6.75 7.21 -8.53
CA TYR A 27 5.52 6.45 -8.75
C TYR A 27 5.62 5.43 -9.89
N LYS A 28 6.33 5.79 -10.95
CA LYS A 28 6.54 4.95 -12.13
C LYS A 28 7.74 4.00 -12.00
N GLY A 29 8.52 4.08 -10.93
CA GLY A 29 9.76 3.31 -10.75
C GLY A 29 10.85 3.70 -11.77
N VAL A 30 10.84 4.95 -12.23
CA VAL A 30 11.84 5.49 -13.16
C VAL A 30 12.95 6.17 -12.38
N ASP A 31 14.20 5.86 -12.69
CA ASP A 31 15.33 6.56 -12.11
C ASP A 31 15.36 8.01 -12.63
N TYR A 32 15.37 8.95 -11.71
CA TYR A 32 15.32 10.39 -11.96
C TYR A 32 16.60 11.11 -11.51
N LYS A 33 17.53 10.40 -10.87
CA LYS A 33 18.73 11.00 -10.27
C LYS A 33 19.64 11.67 -11.29
N GLU A 34 19.63 11.19 -12.56
CA GLU A 34 20.39 11.80 -13.65
C GLU A 34 19.78 13.10 -14.20
N TYR A 35 18.50 13.35 -13.92
CA TYR A 35 17.74 14.44 -14.54
C TYR A 35 17.44 15.59 -13.59
N PHE A 36 17.52 15.39 -12.30
CA PHE A 36 17.15 16.37 -11.29
C PHE A 36 18.21 16.49 -10.20
N MET A 37 18.39 17.71 -9.67
CA MET A 37 19.21 17.94 -8.47
C MET A 37 18.42 17.48 -7.23
N VAL A 38 18.67 16.24 -6.82
CA VAL A 38 17.72 15.43 -6.04
C VAL A 38 17.78 15.65 -4.53
N GLY A 39 18.95 16.01 -3.98
CA GLY A 39 19.18 15.98 -2.52
C GLY A 39 18.15 16.78 -1.71
N ASP A 40 18.12 18.08 -1.92
CA ASP A 40 17.25 18.98 -1.14
C ASP A 40 15.77 18.82 -1.48
N THR A 41 15.45 18.44 -2.74
CA THR A 41 14.06 18.32 -3.20
C THR A 41 13.36 17.10 -2.57
N CYS A 42 14.07 15.98 -2.44
CA CYS A 42 13.50 14.79 -1.78
C CYS A 42 13.30 15.02 -0.27
N ALA A 43 14.23 15.73 0.39
CA ALA A 43 14.09 16.11 1.79
C ALA A 43 12.86 17.02 1.99
N ASN A 44 12.69 18.04 1.14
CA ASN A 44 11.51 18.92 1.16
C ASN A 44 10.21 18.14 0.94
N LEU A 45 10.20 17.15 0.04
CA LEU A 45 9.04 16.29 -0.19
C LEU A 45 8.75 15.36 1.00
N ALA A 46 9.78 14.97 1.74
CA ALA A 46 9.61 14.22 2.98
C ALA A 46 9.02 15.10 4.09
N ASP A 47 9.50 16.35 4.23
CA ASP A 47 8.94 17.32 5.19
C ASP A 47 7.49 17.67 4.88
N LYS A 48 7.13 17.75 3.59
CA LYS A 48 5.74 17.92 3.12
C LYS A 48 4.88 16.63 3.28
N GLY A 49 5.49 15.51 3.67
CA GLY A 49 4.81 14.24 3.88
C GLY A 49 4.47 13.44 2.62
N TYR A 50 5.01 13.80 1.45
CA TYR A 50 4.79 13.08 0.19
C TYR A 50 5.75 11.89 0.00
N MET A 51 6.94 11.98 0.58
CA MET A 51 7.97 10.94 0.54
C MET A 51 8.43 10.57 1.94
N ARG A 52 9.09 9.43 2.05
CA ARG A 52 9.79 8.99 3.26
C ARG A 52 11.13 8.40 2.88
N GLU A 53 12.17 8.80 3.60
CA GLU A 53 13.49 8.21 3.48
C GLU A 53 13.50 6.80 4.04
N ASN A 54 14.20 5.90 3.37
CA ASN A 54 14.41 4.54 3.85
C ASN A 54 15.39 4.57 5.05
N PRO A 55 15.02 4.06 6.23
CA PRO A 55 15.88 4.10 7.42
C PRO A 55 17.17 3.30 7.25
N ASP A 56 17.19 2.30 6.36
CA ASP A 56 18.32 1.40 6.16
C ASP A 56 19.23 1.82 4.98
N LEU A 57 18.78 2.78 4.15
CA LEU A 57 19.46 3.19 2.92
C LEU A 57 19.39 4.70 2.77
N GLU A 58 20.45 5.40 3.17
CA GLU A 58 20.58 6.86 3.07
C GLU A 58 20.34 7.33 1.63
N GLY A 59 19.57 8.40 1.46
CA GLY A 59 19.24 8.99 0.17
C GLY A 59 18.30 8.16 -0.72
N VAL A 60 17.69 7.11 -0.19
CA VAL A 60 16.64 6.34 -0.87
C VAL A 60 15.28 6.72 -0.32
N TYR A 61 14.41 7.26 -1.19
CA TYR A 61 13.08 7.72 -0.82
C TYR A 61 11.99 6.89 -1.48
N SER A 62 10.89 6.70 -0.77
CA SER A 62 9.67 6.05 -1.24
C SER A 62 8.47 6.97 -1.05
N LEU A 63 7.43 6.79 -1.89
CA LEU A 63 6.19 7.55 -1.74
C LEU A 63 5.43 7.11 -0.49
N THR A 64 4.91 8.08 0.24
CA THR A 64 3.93 7.86 1.30
C THR A 64 2.53 7.64 0.71
N GLY A 65 1.54 7.32 1.54
CA GLY A 65 0.14 7.27 1.13
C GLY A 65 -0.35 8.60 0.51
N THR A 66 0.12 9.75 1.04
CA THR A 66 -0.17 11.08 0.50
C THR A 66 0.45 11.26 -0.89
N GLY A 67 1.71 10.86 -1.06
CA GLY A 67 2.38 10.93 -2.37
C GLY A 67 1.73 10.02 -3.41
N LEU A 68 1.32 8.81 -3.05
CA LEU A 68 0.59 7.90 -3.93
C LEU A 68 -0.77 8.46 -4.36
N ALA A 69 -1.51 9.10 -3.46
CA ALA A 69 -2.82 9.68 -3.74
C ALA A 69 -2.79 10.78 -4.82
N LEU A 70 -1.63 11.39 -5.08
CA LEU A 70 -1.47 12.34 -6.17
C LEU A 70 -1.63 11.70 -7.57
N PHE A 71 -1.33 10.42 -7.71
CA PHE A 71 -1.30 9.73 -9.01
C PHE A 71 -2.42 8.71 -9.17
N GLU A 72 -3.04 8.32 -8.07
CA GLU A 72 -4.14 7.37 -8.07
C GLU A 72 -5.45 8.08 -8.41
N LYS A 73 -6.16 7.54 -9.40
CA LYS A 73 -7.54 7.96 -9.65
C LYS A 73 -8.42 7.45 -8.51
N PRO A 74 -9.46 8.20 -8.11
CA PRO A 74 -10.44 7.70 -7.14
C PRO A 74 -10.98 6.31 -7.48
N ASP A 75 -11.15 6.02 -8.77
CA ASP A 75 -11.59 4.71 -9.27
C ASP A 75 -10.58 3.60 -8.97
N ASP A 76 -9.27 3.88 -9.00
CA ASP A 76 -8.22 2.88 -8.75
C ASP A 76 -8.23 2.42 -7.28
N PHE A 77 -8.51 3.33 -6.35
CA PHE A 77 -8.66 2.96 -4.94
C PHE A 77 -9.96 2.15 -4.70
N ILE A 78 -11.05 2.54 -5.33
CA ILE A 78 -12.31 1.80 -5.23
C ILE A 78 -12.17 0.40 -5.84
N GLN A 79 -11.48 0.27 -6.98
CA GLN A 79 -11.16 -1.02 -7.58
C GLN A 79 -10.30 -1.89 -6.64
N PHE A 80 -9.28 -1.32 -6.02
CA PHE A 80 -8.46 -2.00 -5.03
C PHE A 80 -9.29 -2.50 -3.84
N VAL A 81 -10.18 -1.67 -3.30
CA VAL A 81 -11.10 -2.08 -2.23
C VAL A 81 -11.99 -3.25 -2.66
N GLU A 82 -12.54 -3.19 -3.87
CA GLU A 82 -13.36 -4.30 -4.39
C GLU A 82 -12.54 -5.58 -4.63
N GLN A 83 -11.31 -5.46 -5.15
CA GLN A 83 -10.40 -6.61 -5.28
C GLN A 83 -10.13 -7.23 -3.91
N PHE A 84 -9.77 -6.42 -2.92
CA PHE A 84 -9.52 -6.87 -1.55
C PHE A 84 -10.74 -7.59 -0.97
N ARG A 85 -11.93 -7.00 -1.05
CA ARG A 85 -13.18 -7.61 -0.56
C ARG A 85 -13.53 -8.90 -1.27
N ASN A 86 -13.24 -8.98 -2.58
CA ASN A 86 -13.54 -10.15 -3.40
C ASN A 86 -12.63 -11.35 -3.10
N LEU A 87 -11.49 -11.17 -2.44
CA LEU A 87 -10.68 -12.28 -1.92
C LEU A 87 -11.42 -13.05 -0.82
N PHE A 88 -12.24 -12.39 -0.02
CA PHE A 88 -13.02 -13.04 1.03
C PHE A 88 -14.26 -13.75 0.45
N PRO A 89 -14.64 -14.91 0.99
CA PRO A 89 -15.80 -15.65 0.49
C PRO A 89 -17.09 -14.86 0.70
N LYS A 90 -18.05 -15.09 -0.19
CA LYS A 90 -19.42 -14.60 0.00
C LYS A 90 -20.07 -15.39 1.15
N GLY A 91 -20.91 -14.72 1.92
CA GLY A 91 -21.65 -15.34 2.99
C GLY A 91 -21.56 -14.59 4.31
N VAL A 92 -22.19 -15.16 5.31
CA VAL A 92 -22.24 -14.64 6.67
C VAL A 92 -21.51 -15.57 7.62
N LYS A 93 -20.90 -15.01 8.66
CA LYS A 93 -20.23 -15.78 9.69
C LYS A 93 -21.27 -16.51 10.53
N SER A 94 -21.04 -17.82 10.73
CA SER A 94 -21.86 -18.63 11.62
C SER A 94 -21.92 -18.02 13.03
N GLY A 95 -23.11 -17.90 13.59
CA GLY A 95 -23.36 -17.43 14.95
C GLY A 95 -23.80 -15.97 15.08
N ASN A 96 -23.37 -15.03 14.23
CA ASN A 96 -23.76 -13.62 14.36
C ASN A 96 -24.33 -12.99 13.08
N GLY A 97 -24.43 -13.74 11.98
CA GLY A 97 -25.02 -13.28 10.72
C GLY A 97 -24.24 -12.15 10.01
N THR A 98 -23.03 -11.81 10.47
CA THR A 98 -22.28 -10.70 9.88
C THR A 98 -21.56 -11.10 8.59
N PRO A 99 -21.57 -10.26 7.53
CA PRO A 99 -20.93 -10.57 6.25
C PRO A 99 -19.42 -10.79 6.41
N ILE A 100 -18.89 -11.88 5.90
CA ILE A 100 -17.43 -12.18 5.97
C ILE A 100 -16.61 -11.11 5.23
N ARG A 101 -17.15 -10.59 4.12
CA ARG A 101 -16.53 -9.50 3.34
C ARG A 101 -16.50 -8.13 4.04
N GLY A 102 -17.16 -8.00 5.19
CA GLY A 102 -17.35 -6.74 5.86
C GLY A 102 -18.25 -5.76 5.10
N ASP A 103 -18.62 -4.67 5.76
CA ASP A 103 -19.28 -3.54 5.12
C ASP A 103 -18.30 -2.79 4.20
N LYS A 104 -18.77 -2.37 3.02
CA LYS A 104 -17.94 -1.68 2.02
C LYS A 104 -17.33 -0.40 2.60
N ASN A 105 -18.14 0.43 3.24
CA ASN A 105 -17.67 1.70 3.80
C ASN A 105 -16.71 1.50 4.97
N GLY A 106 -16.96 0.47 5.79
CA GLY A 106 -16.05 0.06 6.86
C GLY A 106 -14.69 -0.39 6.33
N VAL A 107 -14.67 -1.18 5.26
CA VAL A 107 -13.43 -1.62 4.59
C VAL A 107 -12.70 -0.43 3.96
N ILE A 108 -13.41 0.49 3.28
CA ILE A 108 -12.82 1.72 2.73
C ILE A 108 -12.10 2.50 3.82
N LYS A 109 -12.79 2.82 4.93
CA LYS A 109 -12.21 3.61 6.03
C LYS A 109 -10.97 2.94 6.62
N LYS A 110 -11.04 1.62 6.83
CA LYS A 110 -9.91 0.87 7.43
C LYS A 110 -8.75 0.67 6.47
N LEU A 111 -8.97 0.46 5.17
CA LEU A 111 -7.90 0.43 4.18
C LEU A 111 -7.24 1.79 3.99
N THR A 112 -8.02 2.88 4.01
CA THR A 112 -7.46 4.24 4.02
C THR A 112 -6.55 4.44 5.24
N TRP A 113 -7.06 4.13 6.44
CA TRP A 113 -6.26 4.18 7.66
C TRP A 113 -5.01 3.30 7.57
N PHE A 114 -5.13 2.08 7.06
CA PHE A 114 -4.01 1.14 6.92
C PHE A 114 -2.90 1.69 6.03
N LEU A 115 -3.24 2.20 4.85
CA LEU A 115 -2.27 2.78 3.92
C LEU A 115 -1.59 4.05 4.46
N MET A 116 -2.27 4.79 5.35
CA MET A 116 -1.68 5.95 6.03
C MET A 116 -0.76 5.52 7.19
N THR A 117 -1.10 4.44 7.88
CA THR A 117 -0.37 3.96 9.08
C THR A 117 0.84 3.11 8.71
N TYR A 118 0.73 2.34 7.62
CA TYR A 118 1.74 1.40 7.11
C TYR A 118 2.06 1.71 5.63
N PRO A 119 2.66 2.87 5.34
CA PRO A 119 2.93 3.31 3.97
C PRO A 119 3.97 2.46 3.24
N GLU A 120 4.72 1.62 3.96
CA GLU A 120 5.68 0.66 3.44
C GLU A 120 5.03 -0.46 2.62
N PHE A 121 3.78 -0.83 2.93
CA PHE A 121 3.12 -1.93 2.23
C PHE A 121 2.41 -1.45 0.96
N SER A 122 2.83 -2.01 -0.16
CA SER A 122 2.17 -1.76 -1.44
C SER A 122 0.77 -2.39 -1.50
N LYS A 123 -0.12 -1.84 -2.32
CA LYS A 123 -1.43 -2.48 -2.61
C LYS A 123 -1.28 -3.91 -3.10
N ARG A 124 -0.22 -4.21 -3.85
CA ARG A 124 0.10 -5.56 -4.32
C ARG A 124 0.43 -6.48 -3.15
N THR A 125 1.33 -6.07 -2.24
CA THR A 125 1.67 -6.82 -1.02
C THR A 125 0.42 -7.12 -0.21
N ILE A 126 -0.45 -6.12 -0.01
CA ILE A 126 -1.72 -6.26 0.71
C ILE A 126 -2.61 -7.35 0.07
N LEU A 127 -2.78 -7.32 -1.26
CA LEU A 127 -3.62 -8.29 -1.96
C LEU A 127 -3.05 -9.71 -1.92
N GLU A 128 -1.74 -9.87 -2.18
CA GLU A 128 -1.07 -11.18 -2.16
C GLU A 128 -1.11 -11.81 -0.75
N THR A 129 -0.79 -11.04 0.27
CA THR A 129 -0.86 -11.47 1.68
C THR A 129 -2.28 -11.86 2.07
N THR A 130 -3.27 -11.05 1.68
CA THR A 130 -4.68 -11.36 1.94
C THR A 130 -5.11 -12.63 1.24
N LYS A 131 -4.69 -12.85 -0.01
CA LYS A 131 -4.96 -14.07 -0.76
C LYS A 131 -4.41 -15.31 -0.06
N LEU A 132 -3.15 -15.27 0.39
CA LEU A 132 -2.54 -16.36 1.15
C LEU A 132 -3.29 -16.66 2.44
N TYR A 133 -3.69 -15.62 3.19
CA TYR A 133 -4.50 -15.77 4.40
C TYR A 133 -5.84 -16.46 4.10
N VAL A 134 -6.55 -16.00 3.07
CA VAL A 134 -7.86 -16.60 2.71
C VAL A 134 -7.71 -18.04 2.25
N GLU A 135 -6.67 -18.38 1.49
CA GLU A 135 -6.37 -19.76 1.07
C GLU A 135 -6.06 -20.66 2.27
N GLN A 136 -5.31 -20.17 3.25
CA GLN A 136 -5.07 -20.89 4.51
C GLN A 136 -6.39 -21.15 5.27
N MET A 137 -7.24 -20.15 5.38
CA MET A 137 -8.54 -20.29 6.03
C MET A 137 -9.48 -21.24 5.28
N ARG A 138 -9.42 -21.28 3.95
CA ARG A 138 -10.18 -22.20 3.13
C ARG A 138 -9.87 -23.67 3.48
N ARG A 139 -8.60 -24.00 3.72
CA ARG A 139 -8.19 -25.36 4.12
C ARG A 139 -8.84 -25.83 5.42
N ASN A 140 -9.19 -24.88 6.29
CA ASN A 140 -9.84 -25.14 7.59
C ASN A 140 -11.36 -24.87 7.54
N GLY A 141 -11.98 -24.86 6.33
CA GLY A 141 -13.41 -24.62 6.17
C GLY A 141 -13.88 -23.25 6.64
N TYR A 142 -12.98 -22.25 6.67
CA TYR A 142 -13.23 -20.87 7.13
C TYR A 142 -13.64 -20.72 8.61
N THR A 143 -13.50 -21.76 9.43
CA THR A 143 -14.00 -21.80 10.81
C THR A 143 -13.52 -20.62 11.67
N TYR A 144 -12.26 -20.23 11.54
CA TYR A 144 -11.65 -19.14 12.33
C TYR A 144 -11.36 -17.88 11.52
N MET A 145 -12.03 -17.75 10.36
CA MET A 145 -11.78 -16.62 9.49
C MET A 145 -12.23 -15.31 10.13
N THR A 146 -11.35 -14.33 10.11
CA THR A 146 -11.67 -12.96 10.53
C THR A 146 -12.41 -12.26 9.39
N GLN A 147 -13.40 -11.42 9.69
CA GLN A 147 -14.05 -10.58 8.70
C GLN A 147 -13.06 -9.61 8.07
N ALA A 148 -13.31 -9.21 6.81
CA ALA A 148 -12.40 -8.36 6.06
C ALA A 148 -12.02 -7.06 6.78
N ASP A 149 -12.98 -6.38 7.39
CA ASP A 149 -12.74 -5.13 8.12
C ASP A 149 -11.99 -5.34 9.44
N TYR A 150 -12.27 -6.43 10.18
CA TYR A 150 -11.51 -6.79 11.38
C TYR A 150 -10.13 -7.39 11.07
N PHE A 151 -9.94 -7.93 9.89
CA PHE A 151 -8.64 -8.39 9.40
C PHE A 151 -7.69 -7.20 9.19
N ILE A 152 -8.21 -6.07 8.67
CA ILE A 152 -7.45 -4.84 8.50
C ILE A 152 -7.14 -4.21 9.87
N GLN A 153 -8.16 -4.05 10.72
CA GLN A 153 -8.01 -3.39 12.01
C GLN A 153 -9.04 -3.89 13.03
N LYS A 154 -8.56 -4.35 14.20
CA LYS A 154 -9.38 -4.74 15.34
C LYS A 154 -8.70 -4.31 16.64
N ALA A 155 -9.42 -3.57 17.52
CA ALA A 155 -8.98 -3.24 18.88
C ALA A 155 -7.53 -2.73 18.99
N GLY A 156 -7.12 -1.82 18.11
CA GLY A 156 -5.79 -1.21 18.13
C GLY A 156 -4.69 -2.00 17.43
N GLY A 157 -4.98 -3.21 16.92
CA GLY A 157 -4.04 -4.03 16.16
C GLY A 157 -4.48 -4.29 14.71
N SER A 158 -3.53 -4.68 13.88
CA SER A 158 -3.76 -5.08 12.48
C SER A 158 -3.18 -6.46 12.22
N LYS A 159 -4.06 -7.44 11.97
CA LYS A 159 -3.62 -8.76 11.53
C LYS A 159 -3.02 -8.70 10.13
N LEU A 160 -3.53 -7.82 9.29
CA LEU A 160 -3.01 -7.59 7.95
C LEU A 160 -1.56 -7.10 8.00
N ALA A 161 -1.23 -6.13 8.89
CA ALA A 161 0.13 -5.61 9.01
C ALA A 161 1.12 -6.71 9.38
N SER A 162 0.83 -7.48 10.45
CA SER A 162 1.71 -8.59 10.86
C SER A 162 1.94 -9.61 9.74
N LEU A 163 0.93 -9.90 8.94
CA LEU A 163 1.08 -10.84 7.81
C LEU A 163 1.82 -10.23 6.61
N CYS A 164 1.72 -8.91 6.39
CA CYS A 164 2.51 -8.21 5.38
C CYS A 164 4.00 -8.20 5.76
N GLU A 165 4.34 -7.95 7.02
CA GLU A 165 5.71 -8.07 7.55
C GLU A 165 6.28 -9.47 7.32
N ASP A 166 5.52 -10.51 7.69
CA ASP A 166 5.92 -11.90 7.47
C ASP A 166 6.12 -12.24 5.98
N PHE A 167 5.31 -11.66 5.10
CA PHE A 167 5.39 -11.87 3.66
C PHE A 167 6.65 -11.22 3.09
N ASP A 168 6.93 -9.97 3.43
CA ASP A 168 8.10 -9.23 2.96
C ASP A 168 9.40 -9.87 3.47
N ASN A 169 9.45 -10.29 4.74
CA ASN A 169 10.59 -11.01 5.31
C ASN A 169 10.87 -12.34 4.59
N LYS A 170 9.84 -13.12 4.23
CA LYS A 170 10.00 -14.35 3.47
C LYS A 170 10.48 -14.09 2.05
N THR A 171 9.98 -13.04 1.42
CA THR A 171 10.36 -12.66 0.05
C THR A 171 11.82 -12.19 0.03
N ALA A 172 12.24 -11.37 0.99
CA ALA A 172 13.62 -10.94 1.15
C ALA A 172 14.58 -12.14 1.36
N HIS A 173 14.20 -13.10 2.20
CA HIS A 173 15.00 -14.32 2.43
C HIS A 173 15.16 -15.18 1.17
N VAL A 174 14.11 -15.32 0.36
CA VAL A 174 14.16 -16.08 -0.90
C VAL A 174 15.08 -15.41 -1.90
N LEU A 175 15.07 -14.09 -2.01
CA LEU A 175 15.95 -13.33 -2.89
C LEU A 175 17.42 -13.42 -2.45
N SER A 176 17.69 -13.37 -1.14
CA SER A 176 19.05 -13.47 -0.59
C SER A 176 19.66 -14.87 -0.73
N THR A 177 18.85 -15.93 -0.74
CA THR A 177 19.29 -17.32 -0.89
C THR A 177 19.37 -17.78 -2.36
N GLY A 178 18.71 -17.07 -3.29
CA GLY A 178 18.72 -17.38 -4.73
C GLY A 178 20.02 -17.05 -5.45
N GLU A 179 20.91 -16.25 -4.87
CA GLU A 179 22.22 -15.88 -5.46
C GLU A 179 23.34 -16.87 -5.20
N LYS A 180 23.10 -18.03 -4.58
CA LYS A 180 24.09 -19.08 -4.34
C LYS A 180 23.80 -20.38 -5.09
N ARG A 181 23.55 -20.29 -6.40
CA ARG A 181 23.65 -21.45 -7.30
C ARG A 181 24.42 -21.05 -8.56
N ILE A 182 25.71 -21.10 -8.45
CA ILE A 182 26.64 -21.33 -9.58
C ILE A 182 27.31 -22.66 -9.28
#